data_9c01deeeedfe6e3175eded843513d9c2
#
_entry.id   9c01deeeedfe6e3175eded843513d9c2
#
_cell.length_a   1.000
_cell.length_b   1.000
_cell.length_c   1.000
_cell.angle_alpha   90.00
_cell.angle_beta   90.00
_cell.angle_gamma   90.00
#
_symmetry.space_group_name_H-M   'P 1'
#
loop_
_entity.id
_entity.type
_entity.pdbx_description
1 polymer ?
#
loop_
_entity_poly.entity_id
_entity_poly.type
_entity_poly.pdbx_seq_one_letter_code
_entity_poly.pdbx_strand_id
1 'polypeptide(L)'
;MRTRITALITGLVLSTAIGLSAQSLPPGKTVTDNGPRTYRFTVEYTNANTKGDIFRRQRLTGDYTRGLPAGDVTWKNVVQQDADGATAPFGAAQKRDFMEGFRYHNDLAATLKPEFFKAFPPAAVFERNLVWDTGMIEDFGQGHFDRLKLNVPLHAGSSDDVTMPGVGVFHNRDIVLEWIGSSQRNGQDCALIQFQAFLNPVEIVNAGITLKGLSNYWGQIWVSTATKQIEYATINETVVGDLKLAGQDTTMTINVIRSGVLEPVTVK
;
A
#
# COMPACT_ATOMS: atom_id res chain seq x y z
N MET A 1 -42.54 31.66 47.76
CA MET A 1 -41.17 32.16 47.77
C MET A 1 -40.24 30.97 47.86
N ARG A 2 -39.68 30.55 46.74
CA ARG A 2 -38.72 29.42 46.68
C ARG A 2 -37.36 29.97 46.18
N THR A 3 -36.43 30.05 47.09
CA THR A 3 -35.07 30.52 46.87
C THR A 3 -34.27 29.40 46.16
N ARG A 4 -33.80 29.65 44.95
CA ARG A 4 -32.88 28.75 44.23
C ARG A 4 -31.43 29.14 44.59
N ILE A 5 -30.71 28.23 45.20
CA ILE A 5 -29.27 28.34 45.44
C ILE A 5 -28.57 27.77 44.19
N THR A 6 -27.89 28.64 43.44
CA THR A 6 -27.04 28.27 42.31
C THR A 6 -25.62 28.07 42.85
N ALA A 7 -25.17 26.83 42.93
CA ALA A 7 -23.78 26.52 43.27
C ALA A 7 -22.90 26.66 42.00
N LEU A 8 -22.02 27.62 42.01
CA LEU A 8 -21.00 27.82 41.00
C LEU A 8 -19.82 26.86 41.29
N ILE A 9 -19.67 25.81 40.51
CA ILE A 9 -18.49 24.94 40.58
C ILE A 9 -17.45 25.52 39.61
N THR A 10 -16.47 26.25 40.17
CA THR A 10 -15.30 26.71 39.42
C THR A 10 -14.30 25.58 39.38
N GLY A 11 -14.34 24.80 38.29
CA GLY A 11 -13.32 23.76 38.02
C GLY A 11 -12.02 24.41 37.55
N LEU A 12 -11.02 24.42 38.44
CA LEU A 12 -9.65 24.82 38.10
C LEU A 12 -9.02 23.68 37.30
N VAL A 13 -9.00 23.80 35.97
CA VAL A 13 -8.22 22.91 35.10
C VAL A 13 -6.76 23.35 35.15
N LEU A 14 -5.96 22.72 36.02
CA LEU A 14 -4.51 22.81 35.93
C LEU A 14 -4.05 22.06 34.69
N SER A 15 -3.87 22.77 33.58
CA SER A 15 -3.15 22.25 32.42
C SER A 15 -1.64 22.29 32.73
N THR A 16 -1.14 21.20 33.34
CA THR A 16 0.30 20.92 33.33
C THR A 16 0.65 20.57 31.88
N ALA A 17 1.21 21.51 31.15
CA ALA A 17 1.87 21.24 29.89
C ALA A 17 3.14 20.40 30.20
N ILE A 18 2.95 19.08 30.31
CA ILE A 18 4.07 18.14 30.26
C ILE A 18 4.56 18.25 28.83
N GLY A 19 5.74 18.83 28.64
CA GLY A 19 6.45 18.83 27.37
C GLY A 19 6.74 17.37 27.01
N LEU A 20 5.81 16.72 26.32
CA LEU A 20 6.00 15.41 25.72
C LEU A 20 7.03 15.60 24.61
N SER A 21 8.31 15.33 24.91
CA SER A 21 9.30 15.11 23.85
C SER A 21 8.78 13.95 23.00
N ALA A 22 8.63 14.17 21.70
CA ALA A 22 8.14 13.14 20.79
C ALA A 22 9.02 11.90 20.93
N GLN A 23 8.43 10.79 21.35
CA GLN A 23 9.13 9.52 21.50
C GLN A 23 9.60 9.05 20.14
N SER A 24 10.87 8.65 20.03
CA SER A 24 11.42 8.02 18.82
C SER A 24 11.30 6.50 18.92
N LEU A 25 11.14 5.84 17.78
CA LEU A 25 11.24 4.39 17.72
C LEU A 25 12.67 3.95 18.03
N PRO A 26 12.84 2.84 18.79
CA PRO A 26 14.17 2.28 18.99
C PRO A 26 14.75 1.79 17.66
N PRO A 27 16.07 1.86 17.44
CA PRO A 27 16.69 1.31 16.26
C PRO A 27 16.40 -0.20 16.19
N GLY A 28 15.75 -0.63 15.12
CA GLY A 28 15.45 -2.04 14.87
C GLY A 28 16.64 -2.74 14.19
N LYS A 29 16.61 -4.08 14.19
CA LYS A 29 17.56 -4.87 13.40
C LYS A 29 17.30 -4.68 11.91
N THR A 30 18.32 -4.88 11.08
CA THR A 30 18.13 -4.95 9.63
C THR A 30 17.36 -6.22 9.26
N VAL A 31 16.64 -6.20 8.15
CA VAL A 31 15.85 -7.37 7.71
C VAL A 31 16.72 -8.57 7.38
N THR A 32 17.93 -8.33 6.87
CA THR A 32 18.91 -9.37 6.58
C THR A 32 19.35 -10.13 7.83
N ASP A 33 19.37 -9.48 8.99
CA ASP A 33 19.73 -10.11 10.26
C ASP A 33 18.66 -11.11 10.75
N ASN A 34 17.44 -11.02 10.18
CA ASN A 34 16.31 -11.87 10.57
C ASN A 34 16.07 -13.04 9.61
N GLY A 35 16.84 -13.16 8.54
CA GLY A 35 16.72 -14.19 7.52
C GLY A 35 15.50 -14.03 6.59
N PRO A 36 15.30 -15.01 5.68
CA PRO A 36 14.19 -14.97 4.75
C PRO A 36 12.83 -15.06 5.45
N ARG A 37 11.87 -14.25 4.97
CA ARG A 37 10.49 -14.30 5.43
C ARG A 37 9.54 -14.24 4.24
N THR A 38 8.54 -15.14 4.25
CA THR A 38 7.52 -15.19 3.20
C THR A 38 6.23 -14.55 3.69
N TYR A 39 5.64 -13.76 2.82
CA TYR A 39 4.35 -13.11 3.02
C TYR A 39 3.37 -13.55 1.96
N ARG A 40 2.10 -13.67 2.31
CA ARG A 40 1.01 -13.69 1.35
C ARG A 40 0.54 -12.27 1.13
N PHE A 41 0.51 -11.87 -0.14
CA PHE A 41 -0.07 -10.60 -0.53
C PHE A 41 -1.32 -10.85 -1.37
N THR A 42 -2.46 -10.34 -0.91
CA THR A 42 -3.74 -10.43 -1.61
C THR A 42 -4.22 -9.02 -1.90
N VAL A 43 -4.52 -8.72 -3.16
CA VAL A 43 -5.04 -7.44 -3.60
C VAL A 43 -6.32 -7.64 -4.38
N GLU A 44 -7.34 -6.88 -4.07
CA GLU A 44 -8.61 -6.84 -4.78
C GLU A 44 -8.82 -5.48 -5.43
N TYR A 45 -9.19 -5.49 -6.71
CA TYR A 45 -9.59 -4.33 -7.49
C TYR A 45 -11.07 -4.40 -7.75
N THR A 46 -11.80 -3.32 -7.46
CA THR A 46 -13.22 -3.16 -7.73
C THR A 46 -13.39 -2.01 -8.70
N ASN A 47 -13.96 -2.28 -9.86
CA ASN A 47 -14.22 -1.27 -10.90
C ASN A 47 -15.70 -0.91 -10.87
N ALA A 48 -15.99 0.37 -10.67
CA ALA A 48 -17.34 0.91 -10.59
C ALA A 48 -17.52 2.11 -11.52
N ASN A 49 -18.76 2.39 -11.91
CA ASN A 49 -19.12 3.64 -12.57
C ASN A 49 -19.32 4.76 -11.53
N THR A 50 -19.62 5.97 -11.98
CA THR A 50 -19.87 7.14 -11.14
C THR A 50 -21.13 7.04 -10.28
N LYS A 51 -22.03 6.07 -10.56
CA LYS A 51 -23.21 5.79 -9.75
C LYS A 51 -22.95 4.77 -8.65
N GLY A 52 -21.74 4.21 -8.61
CA GLY A 52 -21.36 3.16 -7.67
C GLY A 52 -21.72 1.74 -8.14
N ASP A 53 -22.22 1.55 -9.37
CA ASP A 53 -22.49 0.23 -9.89
C ASP A 53 -21.17 -0.47 -10.20
N ILE A 54 -20.91 -1.56 -9.52
CA ILE A 54 -19.71 -2.39 -9.72
C ILE A 54 -19.93 -3.27 -10.93
N PHE A 55 -19.05 -3.17 -11.94
CA PHE A 55 -19.14 -3.97 -13.16
C PHE A 55 -18.06 -5.06 -13.24
N ARG A 56 -16.96 -4.95 -12.50
CA ARG A 56 -15.90 -5.97 -12.47
C ARG A 56 -15.13 -5.93 -11.16
N ARG A 57 -14.75 -7.12 -10.66
CA ARG A 57 -13.78 -7.29 -9.57
C ARG A 57 -12.66 -8.23 -10.03
N GLN A 58 -11.45 -7.96 -9.54
CA GLN A 58 -10.26 -8.76 -9.83
C GLN A 58 -9.50 -8.97 -8.53
N ARG A 59 -9.05 -10.19 -8.28
CA ARG A 59 -8.26 -10.52 -7.10
C ARG A 59 -6.95 -11.15 -7.54
N LEU A 60 -5.85 -10.62 -7.05
CA LEU A 60 -4.53 -11.23 -7.17
C LEU A 60 -4.07 -11.69 -5.81
N THR A 61 -3.46 -12.88 -5.77
CA THR A 61 -2.82 -13.41 -4.57
C THR A 61 -1.50 -14.01 -4.96
N GLY A 62 -0.45 -13.76 -4.16
CA GLY A 62 0.88 -14.32 -4.39
C GLY A 62 1.69 -14.44 -3.11
N ASP A 63 2.70 -15.29 -3.13
CA ASP A 63 3.66 -15.46 -2.05
C ASP A 63 4.93 -14.67 -2.38
N TYR A 64 5.24 -13.68 -1.55
CA TYR A 64 6.38 -12.80 -1.63
C TYR A 64 7.40 -13.16 -0.56
N THR A 65 8.61 -13.56 -0.95
CA THR A 65 9.68 -13.88 -0.02
C THR A 65 10.78 -12.82 -0.12
N ARG A 66 11.13 -12.22 1.01
CA ARG A 66 12.20 -11.25 1.14
C ARG A 66 13.32 -11.75 2.03
N GLY A 67 14.39 -10.97 2.17
CA GLY A 67 15.55 -11.30 3.03
C GLY A 67 16.37 -12.47 2.50
N LEU A 68 16.30 -12.74 1.21
CA LEU A 68 17.17 -13.70 0.54
C LEU A 68 18.62 -13.18 0.49
N PRO A 69 19.62 -14.04 0.27
CA PRO A 69 21.00 -13.61 0.09
C PRO A 69 21.13 -12.49 -0.95
N ALA A 70 22.06 -11.57 -0.71
CA ALA A 70 22.29 -10.36 -1.50
C ALA A 70 21.14 -9.32 -1.47
N GLY A 71 20.17 -9.44 -0.53
CA GLY A 71 19.04 -8.52 -0.46
C GLY A 71 17.97 -8.78 -1.52
N ASP A 72 17.97 -9.97 -2.10
CA ASP A 72 16.98 -10.33 -3.11
C ASP A 72 15.63 -10.67 -2.50
N VAL A 73 14.63 -10.59 -3.37
CA VAL A 73 13.26 -11.00 -3.12
C VAL A 73 12.78 -11.92 -4.24
N THR A 74 11.73 -12.70 -4.00
CA THR A 74 11.14 -13.57 -5.03
C THR A 74 9.65 -13.71 -4.86
N TRP A 75 8.96 -13.93 -5.99
CA TRP A 75 7.52 -14.20 -6.05
C TRP A 75 7.26 -15.66 -6.44
N LYS A 76 6.22 -16.26 -5.85
CA LYS A 76 5.71 -17.59 -6.20
C LYS A 76 4.20 -17.63 -6.04
N ASN A 77 3.56 -18.66 -6.63
CA ASN A 77 2.15 -18.94 -6.45
C ASN A 77 1.23 -17.76 -6.80
N VAL A 78 1.64 -16.90 -7.74
CA VAL A 78 0.81 -15.75 -8.13
C VAL A 78 -0.34 -16.23 -9.00
N VAL A 79 -1.55 -15.89 -8.56
CA VAL A 79 -2.80 -16.22 -9.27
C VAL A 79 -3.70 -15.00 -9.36
N GLN A 80 -4.49 -14.95 -10.43
CA GLN A 80 -5.55 -13.96 -10.59
C GLN A 80 -6.90 -14.65 -10.72
N GLN A 81 -7.92 -14.01 -10.17
CA GLN A 81 -9.34 -14.40 -10.30
C GLN A 81 -10.14 -13.17 -10.71
N ASP A 82 -11.14 -13.36 -11.55
CA ASP A 82 -12.04 -12.31 -12.01
C ASP A 82 -13.48 -12.63 -11.58
N ALA A 83 -14.29 -11.60 -11.38
CA ALA A 83 -15.72 -11.68 -11.14
C ALA A 83 -16.45 -10.51 -11.80
N ASP A 84 -17.61 -10.78 -12.40
CA ASP A 84 -18.46 -9.76 -13.01
C ASP A 84 -19.46 -9.21 -11.98
N GLY A 85 -19.52 -7.87 -11.88
CA GLY A 85 -20.42 -7.19 -10.95
C GLY A 85 -20.08 -7.36 -9.48
N ALA A 86 -20.98 -6.89 -8.63
CA ALA A 86 -20.76 -6.81 -7.19
C ALA A 86 -20.83 -8.15 -6.45
N THR A 87 -21.69 -9.05 -6.89
CA THR A 87 -22.11 -10.25 -6.13
C THR A 87 -21.69 -11.57 -6.75
N ALA A 88 -21.23 -11.57 -8.00
CA ALA A 88 -20.78 -12.81 -8.65
C ALA A 88 -19.59 -13.41 -7.88
N PRO A 89 -19.52 -14.74 -7.73
CA PRO A 89 -18.34 -15.38 -7.14
C PRO A 89 -17.13 -15.17 -8.04
N PHE A 90 -15.93 -15.16 -7.45
CA PHE A 90 -14.70 -15.19 -8.23
C PHE A 90 -14.60 -16.49 -9.02
N GLY A 91 -14.22 -16.38 -10.29
CA GLY A 91 -13.97 -17.52 -11.18
C GLY A 91 -12.72 -18.32 -10.77
N ALA A 92 -12.38 -19.31 -11.61
CA ALA A 92 -11.20 -20.14 -11.40
C ALA A 92 -9.92 -19.31 -11.34
N ALA A 93 -9.01 -19.67 -10.43
CA ALA A 93 -7.71 -19.04 -10.30
C ALA A 93 -6.85 -19.30 -11.55
N GLN A 94 -6.33 -18.26 -12.16
CA GLN A 94 -5.44 -18.31 -13.32
C GLN A 94 -4.01 -18.03 -12.85
N LYS A 95 -3.15 -19.03 -13.00
CA LYS A 95 -1.73 -18.89 -12.63
C LYS A 95 -1.02 -17.87 -13.50
N ARG A 96 -0.14 -17.08 -12.88
CA ARG A 96 0.72 -16.10 -13.54
C ARG A 96 2.15 -16.66 -13.64
N ASP A 97 2.36 -17.57 -14.63
CA ASP A 97 3.61 -18.34 -14.74
C ASP A 97 4.87 -17.47 -14.87
N PHE A 98 4.76 -16.29 -15.48
CA PHE A 98 5.88 -15.34 -15.57
C PHE A 98 6.31 -14.74 -14.22
N MET A 99 5.47 -14.87 -13.18
CA MET A 99 5.78 -14.49 -11.80
C MET A 99 6.40 -15.64 -11.00
N GLU A 100 6.32 -16.89 -11.49
CA GLU A 100 6.85 -18.04 -10.75
C GLU A 100 8.37 -18.01 -10.70
N GLY A 101 8.91 -17.80 -9.49
CA GLY A 101 10.35 -17.65 -9.28
C GLY A 101 10.91 -16.31 -9.77
N PHE A 102 10.05 -15.32 -10.11
CA PHE A 102 10.52 -13.97 -10.44
C PHE A 102 11.31 -13.40 -9.26
N ARG A 103 12.61 -13.21 -9.48
CA ARG A 103 13.59 -12.81 -8.47
C ARG A 103 14.29 -11.53 -8.89
N TYR A 104 14.47 -10.63 -7.95
CA TYR A 104 15.15 -9.35 -8.17
C TYR A 104 15.74 -8.82 -6.88
N HIS A 105 16.73 -7.93 -7.02
CA HIS A 105 17.25 -7.16 -5.89
C HIS A 105 16.21 -6.12 -5.48
N ASN A 106 15.91 -6.03 -4.16
CA ASN A 106 14.89 -5.13 -3.64
C ASN A 106 15.39 -3.68 -3.65
N ASP A 107 15.34 -3.08 -4.82
CA ASP A 107 15.62 -1.67 -5.08
C ASP A 107 14.43 -1.04 -5.82
N LEU A 108 13.66 -0.24 -5.11
CA LEU A 108 12.46 0.39 -5.67
C LEU A 108 12.80 1.24 -6.92
N ALA A 109 13.94 1.94 -6.92
CA ALA A 109 14.36 2.74 -8.06
C ALA A 109 14.68 1.88 -9.29
N ALA A 110 15.20 0.67 -9.09
CA ALA A 110 15.42 -0.28 -10.18
C ALA A 110 14.12 -0.76 -10.82
N THR A 111 13.04 -0.89 -10.04
CA THR A 111 11.72 -1.33 -10.56
C THR A 111 11.06 -0.31 -11.47
N LEU A 112 11.51 0.94 -11.45
CA LEU A 112 11.02 2.03 -12.31
C LEU A 112 11.72 2.09 -13.67
N LYS A 113 12.71 1.24 -13.92
CA LYS A 113 13.39 1.18 -15.21
C LYS A 113 12.61 0.32 -16.21
N PRO A 114 12.49 0.74 -17.48
CA PRO A 114 11.73 0.01 -18.49
C PRO A 114 12.14 -1.45 -18.67
N GLU A 115 13.42 -1.75 -18.54
CA GLU A 115 13.99 -3.09 -18.69
C GLU A 115 13.65 -4.05 -17.55
N PHE A 116 13.23 -3.54 -16.38
CA PHE A 116 12.93 -4.36 -15.22
C PHE A 116 11.80 -5.36 -15.51
N PHE A 117 10.74 -4.90 -16.15
CA PHE A 117 9.57 -5.72 -16.48
C PHE A 117 9.58 -6.26 -17.92
N LYS A 118 10.75 -6.30 -18.61
CA LYS A 118 10.82 -6.73 -20.01
C LYS A 118 10.27 -8.13 -20.28
N ALA A 119 10.30 -9.01 -19.29
CA ALA A 119 9.76 -10.37 -19.37
C ALA A 119 8.24 -10.45 -19.07
N PHE A 120 7.63 -9.36 -18.63
CA PHE A 120 6.21 -9.35 -18.30
C PHE A 120 5.38 -9.07 -19.56
N PRO A 121 4.24 -9.75 -19.73
CA PRO A 121 3.27 -9.40 -20.78
C PRO A 121 2.86 -7.93 -20.67
N PRO A 122 2.59 -7.23 -21.77
CA PRO A 122 2.11 -5.84 -21.74
C PRO A 122 0.88 -5.65 -20.86
N ALA A 123 -0.04 -6.61 -20.85
CA ALA A 123 -1.28 -6.59 -20.07
C ALA A 123 -1.09 -6.86 -18.56
N ALA A 124 0.12 -7.20 -18.09
CA ALA A 124 0.42 -7.55 -16.69
C ALA A 124 0.53 -6.31 -15.79
N VAL A 125 -0.48 -5.44 -15.79
CA VAL A 125 -0.50 -4.20 -15.00
C VAL A 125 -0.61 -4.51 -13.51
N PHE A 126 -1.50 -5.42 -13.15
CA PHE A 126 -1.77 -5.76 -11.75
C PHE A 126 -0.60 -6.48 -11.09
N GLU A 127 0.12 -7.32 -11.84
CA GLU A 127 1.31 -8.01 -11.34
C GLU A 127 2.48 -7.04 -11.14
N ARG A 128 2.62 -6.00 -11.97
CA ARG A 128 3.58 -4.90 -11.71
C ARG A 128 3.21 -4.14 -10.43
N ASN A 129 1.92 -3.88 -10.22
CA ASN A 129 1.46 -3.25 -8.98
C ASN A 129 1.82 -4.07 -7.74
N LEU A 130 1.74 -5.42 -7.77
CA LEU A 130 2.18 -6.25 -6.64
C LEU A 130 3.64 -5.96 -6.26
N VAL A 131 4.52 -5.81 -7.26
CA VAL A 131 5.94 -5.54 -7.05
C VAL A 131 6.14 -4.14 -6.45
N TRP A 132 5.48 -3.13 -7.00
CA TRP A 132 5.59 -1.75 -6.49
C TRP A 132 4.97 -1.59 -5.10
N ASP A 133 3.81 -2.21 -4.85
CA ASP A 133 3.13 -2.14 -3.56
C ASP A 133 3.99 -2.74 -2.44
N THR A 134 4.60 -3.91 -2.68
CA THR A 134 5.49 -4.51 -1.68
C THR A 134 6.73 -3.67 -1.44
N GLY A 135 7.35 -3.14 -2.50
CA GLY A 135 8.49 -2.23 -2.39
C GLY A 135 8.14 -0.96 -1.60
N MET A 136 6.98 -0.37 -1.87
CA MET A 136 6.49 0.80 -1.16
C MET A 136 6.18 0.51 0.32
N ILE A 137 5.49 -0.60 0.62
CA ILE A 137 5.20 -1.03 2.00
C ILE A 137 6.51 -1.22 2.78
N GLU A 138 7.53 -1.81 2.16
CA GLU A 138 8.84 -2.01 2.79
C GLU A 138 9.59 -0.70 3.02
N ASP A 139 9.61 0.19 2.04
CA ASP A 139 10.24 1.49 2.18
C ASP A 139 9.57 2.29 3.30
N PHE A 140 8.24 2.35 3.33
CA PHE A 140 7.50 3.09 4.35
C PHE A 140 7.64 2.47 5.75
N GLY A 141 7.60 1.15 5.85
CA GLY A 141 7.69 0.43 7.13
C GLY A 141 9.10 0.28 7.67
N GLN A 142 10.11 0.16 6.80
CA GLN A 142 11.48 -0.20 7.19
C GLN A 142 12.50 0.87 6.81
N GLY A 143 12.40 1.44 5.61
CA GLY A 143 13.31 2.48 5.13
C GLY A 143 13.25 3.75 5.98
N HIS A 144 12.08 4.08 6.49
CA HIS A 144 11.87 5.28 7.31
C HIS A 144 11.78 5.02 8.82
N PHE A 145 11.81 3.75 9.27
CA PHE A 145 11.54 3.36 10.65
C PHE A 145 12.28 4.18 11.70
N ASP A 146 13.59 4.34 11.56
CA ASP A 146 14.43 5.01 12.55
C ASP A 146 14.24 6.54 12.58
N ARG A 147 13.50 7.10 11.62
CA ARG A 147 13.19 8.53 11.52
C ARG A 147 11.83 8.88 12.12
N LEU A 148 10.98 7.89 12.38
CA LEU A 148 9.62 8.09 12.88
C LEU A 148 9.61 8.48 14.35
N LYS A 149 8.72 9.41 14.68
CA LYS A 149 8.42 9.83 16.05
C LYS A 149 6.93 9.72 16.30
N LEU A 150 6.55 9.36 17.53
CA LEU A 150 5.15 9.17 17.89
C LEU A 150 4.33 10.44 17.65
N ASN A 151 3.24 10.31 16.88
CA ASN A 151 2.30 11.38 16.52
C ASN A 151 2.97 12.60 15.85
N VAL A 152 4.08 12.37 15.13
CA VAL A 152 4.76 13.41 14.35
C VAL A 152 4.78 12.99 12.89
N PRO A 153 4.09 13.70 12.00
CA PRO A 153 4.12 13.41 10.58
C PRO A 153 5.54 13.51 10.01
N LEU A 154 5.92 12.53 9.19
CA LEU A 154 7.15 12.51 8.41
C LEU A 154 6.78 12.59 6.92
N HIS A 155 7.21 13.66 6.24
CA HIS A 155 7.10 13.77 4.80
C HIS A 155 8.17 12.91 4.15
N ALA A 156 7.76 11.77 3.57
CA ALA A 156 8.67 10.74 3.05
C ALA A 156 8.99 10.92 1.57
N GLY A 157 8.21 11.68 0.85
CA GLY A 157 8.42 11.98 -0.56
C GLY A 157 7.85 13.34 -0.94
N SER A 158 8.49 13.96 -1.90
CA SER A 158 8.03 15.19 -2.53
C SER A 158 7.57 14.90 -3.96
N SER A 159 6.90 15.87 -4.56
CA SER A 159 6.25 15.94 -5.86
C SER A 159 7.05 15.42 -7.07
N ASP A 160 7.56 14.21 -7.02
CA ASP A 160 8.28 13.62 -8.13
C ASP A 160 7.34 12.81 -9.02
N ASP A 161 7.49 13.01 -10.33
CA ASP A 161 6.80 12.21 -11.32
C ASP A 161 7.44 10.83 -11.38
N VAL A 162 6.66 9.80 -11.11
CA VAL A 162 7.10 8.41 -11.17
C VAL A 162 6.59 7.80 -12.47
N THR A 163 7.48 7.57 -13.42
CA THR A 163 7.16 6.77 -14.60
C THR A 163 7.10 5.30 -14.21
N MET A 164 5.91 4.71 -14.35
CA MET A 164 5.68 3.29 -14.11
C MET A 164 5.76 2.52 -15.43
N PRO A 165 6.83 1.74 -15.70
CA PRO A 165 7.07 1.11 -16.99
C PRO A 165 5.91 0.21 -17.44
N GLY A 166 5.37 0.51 -18.62
CA GLY A 166 4.26 -0.23 -19.22
C GLY A 166 2.91 0.00 -18.55
N VAL A 167 2.79 1.01 -17.67
CA VAL A 167 1.52 1.41 -17.04
C VAL A 167 1.23 2.88 -17.31
N GLY A 168 2.14 3.81 -16.98
CA GLY A 168 1.90 5.23 -17.15
C GLY A 168 2.76 6.10 -16.25
N VAL A 169 2.24 7.27 -15.88
CA VAL A 169 2.91 8.23 -15.01
C VAL A 169 2.05 8.48 -13.78
N PHE A 170 2.67 8.46 -12.63
CA PHE A 170 2.08 8.77 -11.35
C PHE A 170 2.76 10.02 -10.77
N HIS A 171 1.98 11.05 -10.49
CA HIS A 171 2.49 12.32 -9.97
C HIS A 171 2.30 12.34 -8.45
N ASN A 172 3.26 11.83 -7.68
CA ASN A 172 3.18 11.91 -6.23
C ASN A 172 3.16 13.36 -5.77
N ARG A 173 2.24 13.69 -4.86
CA ARG A 173 2.18 15.01 -4.23
C ARG A 173 3.00 15.02 -2.95
N ASP A 174 2.44 14.49 -1.89
CA ASP A 174 3.06 14.45 -0.58
C ASP A 174 2.73 13.10 0.06
N ILE A 175 3.76 12.36 0.41
CA ILE A 175 3.63 11.08 1.09
C ILE A 175 3.91 11.33 2.57
N VAL A 176 2.87 11.17 3.39
CA VAL A 176 2.97 11.36 4.83
C VAL A 176 2.97 10.01 5.51
N LEU A 177 3.98 9.78 6.33
CA LEU A 177 4.09 8.63 7.24
C LEU A 177 3.94 9.13 8.67
N GLU A 178 3.24 8.37 9.52
CA GLU A 178 3.11 8.70 10.93
C GLU A 178 3.11 7.44 11.79
N TRP A 179 3.97 7.40 12.81
CA TRP A 179 3.84 6.41 13.86
C TRP A 179 2.73 6.84 14.82
N ILE A 180 1.55 6.20 14.70
CA ILE A 180 0.35 6.60 15.43
C ILE A 180 0.16 5.85 16.76
N GLY A 181 0.99 4.88 17.07
CA GLY A 181 0.89 4.13 18.31
C GLY A 181 1.61 2.78 18.27
N SER A 182 1.44 2.03 19.34
CA SER A 182 1.97 0.66 19.46
C SER A 182 0.84 -0.34 19.59
N SER A 183 1.04 -1.52 19.03
CA SER A 183 0.06 -2.61 19.01
C SER A 183 0.80 -3.95 19.04
N GLN A 184 0.09 -5.03 19.37
CA GLN A 184 0.62 -6.37 19.22
C GLN A 184 0.07 -7.05 17.97
N ARG A 185 0.95 -7.69 17.22
CA ARG A 185 0.59 -8.50 16.05
C ARG A 185 1.47 -9.75 16.00
N ASN A 186 0.88 -10.93 15.79
CA ASN A 186 1.60 -12.21 15.73
C ASN A 186 2.54 -12.45 16.94
N GLY A 187 2.15 -11.98 18.14
CA GLY A 187 2.97 -12.09 19.35
C GLY A 187 4.17 -11.13 19.40
N GLN A 188 4.24 -10.16 18.48
CA GLN A 188 5.29 -9.14 18.44
C GLN A 188 4.74 -7.78 18.88
N ASP A 189 5.54 -7.02 19.61
CA ASP A 189 5.28 -5.61 19.86
C ASP A 189 5.63 -4.82 18.59
N CYS A 190 4.65 -4.11 18.04
CA CYS A 190 4.77 -3.41 16.77
C CYS A 190 4.56 -1.91 16.93
N ALA A 191 5.32 -1.13 16.18
CA ALA A 191 4.93 0.22 15.81
C ALA A 191 3.81 0.14 14.77
N LEU A 192 2.73 0.88 14.99
CA LEU A 192 1.67 1.06 14.01
C LEU A 192 1.95 2.33 13.20
N ILE A 193 2.36 2.13 11.95
CA ILE A 193 2.69 3.21 11.02
C ILE A 193 1.51 3.38 10.07
N GLN A 194 0.97 4.59 10.02
CA GLN A 194 0.00 4.98 8.99
C GLN A 194 0.73 5.70 7.86
N PHE A 195 0.30 5.44 6.63
CA PHE A 195 0.75 6.20 5.46
C PHE A 195 -0.43 6.70 4.64
N GLN A 196 -0.24 7.83 3.98
CA GLN A 196 -1.22 8.40 3.08
C GLN A 196 -0.59 9.30 2.04
N ALA A 197 -1.19 9.33 0.84
CA ALA A 197 -0.92 10.32 -0.18
C ALA A 197 -2.19 10.57 -0.98
N PHE A 198 -2.60 11.82 -1.07
CA PHE A 198 -3.87 12.20 -1.65
C PHE A 198 -3.70 13.16 -2.82
N LEU A 199 -4.72 13.17 -3.71
CA LEU A 199 -4.81 14.05 -4.87
C LEU A 199 -3.62 13.89 -5.83
N ASN A 200 -3.15 12.66 -6.02
CA ASN A 200 -2.05 12.36 -6.94
C ASN A 200 -2.60 12.24 -8.36
N PRO A 201 -2.24 13.12 -9.30
CA PRO A 201 -2.62 12.91 -10.69
C PRO A 201 -2.01 11.62 -11.23
N VAL A 202 -2.78 10.89 -12.03
CA VAL A 202 -2.34 9.66 -12.66
C VAL A 202 -2.73 9.64 -14.14
N GLU A 203 -1.77 9.26 -14.98
CA GLU A 203 -1.99 9.02 -16.40
C GLU A 203 -1.57 7.58 -16.72
N ILE A 204 -2.56 6.72 -16.99
CA ILE A 204 -2.32 5.33 -17.41
C ILE A 204 -2.50 5.23 -18.91
N VAL A 205 -1.48 4.71 -19.60
CA VAL A 205 -1.53 4.44 -21.04
C VAL A 205 -1.02 3.02 -21.26
N ASN A 206 -1.93 2.09 -21.48
CA ASN A 206 -1.60 0.69 -21.68
C ASN A 206 -2.58 -0.02 -22.62
N ALA A 207 -2.05 -0.84 -23.52
CA ALA A 207 -2.79 -1.80 -24.37
C ALA A 207 -4.11 -1.25 -24.97
N GLY A 208 -4.10 0.01 -25.42
CA GLY A 208 -5.28 0.64 -26.01
C GLY A 208 -6.24 1.26 -24.99
N ILE A 209 -5.81 1.42 -23.75
CA ILE A 209 -6.54 2.12 -22.68
C ILE A 209 -5.78 3.39 -22.33
N THR A 210 -6.47 4.50 -22.22
CA THR A 210 -5.95 5.72 -21.58
C THR A 210 -6.88 6.08 -20.43
N LEU A 211 -6.31 6.26 -19.23
CA LEU A 211 -7.03 6.76 -18.06
C LEU A 211 -6.28 7.96 -17.51
N LYS A 212 -6.98 9.06 -17.31
CA LYS A 212 -6.48 10.27 -16.66
C LYS A 212 -7.35 10.57 -15.45
N GLY A 213 -6.73 10.69 -14.28
CA GLY A 213 -7.51 10.87 -13.06
C GLY A 213 -6.68 11.28 -11.86
N LEU A 214 -7.29 11.08 -10.70
CA LEU A 214 -6.68 11.31 -9.40
C LEU A 214 -6.67 10.02 -8.58
N SER A 215 -5.53 9.70 -8.02
CA SER A 215 -5.34 8.62 -7.04
C SER A 215 -5.26 9.20 -5.63
N ASN A 216 -5.90 8.50 -4.70
CA ASN A 216 -5.71 8.67 -3.27
C ASN A 216 -5.37 7.29 -2.71
N TYR A 217 -4.22 7.16 -2.04
CA TYR A 217 -3.85 5.90 -1.41
C TYR A 217 -3.46 6.10 0.05
N TRP A 218 -3.73 5.08 0.86
CA TRP A 218 -3.45 5.06 2.29
C TRP A 218 -3.37 3.62 2.80
N GLY A 219 -2.82 3.47 3.98
CA GLY A 219 -2.77 2.17 4.64
C GLY A 219 -2.09 2.22 5.99
N GLN A 220 -1.88 1.05 6.55
CA GLN A 220 -1.24 0.86 7.84
C GLN A 220 -0.25 -0.29 7.77
N ILE A 221 0.85 -0.15 8.50
CA ILE A 221 1.92 -1.14 8.55
C ILE A 221 2.25 -1.42 10.02
N TRP A 222 2.18 -2.68 10.43
CA TRP A 222 2.64 -3.14 11.73
C TRP A 222 4.09 -3.62 11.59
N VAL A 223 5.02 -2.91 12.19
CA VAL A 223 6.44 -3.22 12.13
C VAL A 223 6.93 -3.60 13.51
N SER A 224 7.50 -4.79 13.66
CA SER A 224 8.09 -5.23 14.93
C SER A 224 9.17 -4.24 15.39
N THR A 225 9.03 -3.74 16.61
CA THR A 225 10.02 -2.81 17.20
C THR A 225 11.35 -3.48 17.48
N ALA A 226 11.37 -4.81 17.67
CA ALA A 226 12.58 -5.58 17.93
C ALA A 226 13.34 -5.95 16.67
N THR A 227 12.65 -6.25 15.55
CA THR A 227 13.25 -6.87 14.36
C THR A 227 13.12 -6.06 13.09
N LYS A 228 12.34 -4.98 13.07
CA LYS A 228 11.91 -4.24 11.86
C LYS A 228 11.14 -5.09 10.83
N GLN A 229 10.77 -6.30 11.16
CA GLN A 229 9.97 -7.10 10.26
C GLN A 229 8.53 -6.59 10.21
N ILE A 230 7.95 -6.59 9.02
CA ILE A 230 6.54 -6.28 8.83
C ILE A 230 5.73 -7.47 9.32
N GLU A 231 4.86 -7.24 10.30
CA GLU A 231 3.97 -8.27 10.84
C GLU A 231 2.60 -8.28 10.16
N TYR A 232 2.25 -7.18 9.54
CA TYR A 232 1.03 -7.02 8.77
C TYR A 232 1.04 -5.68 8.04
N ALA A 233 0.45 -5.60 6.88
CA ALA A 233 0.20 -4.32 6.24
C ALA A 233 -1.11 -4.32 5.45
N THR A 234 -1.72 -3.14 5.35
CA THR A 234 -2.84 -2.88 4.45
C THR A 234 -2.47 -1.76 3.49
N ILE A 235 -2.99 -1.83 2.28
CA ILE A 235 -2.97 -0.75 1.31
C ILE A 235 -4.36 -0.57 0.73
N ASN A 236 -4.82 0.65 0.64
CA ASN A 236 -6.06 1.01 -0.03
C ASN A 236 -5.77 2.14 -1.01
N GLU A 237 -6.48 2.14 -2.13
CA GLU A 237 -6.41 3.20 -3.11
C GLU A 237 -7.76 3.40 -3.79
N THR A 238 -8.07 4.65 -4.11
CA THR A 238 -9.15 4.98 -5.03
C THR A 238 -8.59 5.81 -6.18
N VAL A 239 -8.86 5.38 -7.41
CA VAL A 239 -8.54 6.14 -8.61
C VAL A 239 -9.85 6.51 -9.30
N VAL A 240 -10.16 7.82 -9.33
CA VAL A 240 -11.30 8.33 -10.10
C VAL A 240 -10.75 9.02 -11.33
N GLY A 241 -11.19 8.62 -12.51
CA GLY A 241 -10.66 9.19 -13.73
C GLY A 241 -11.49 8.87 -14.97
N ASP A 242 -11.13 9.54 -16.03
CA ASP A 242 -11.73 9.40 -17.36
C ASP A 242 -10.98 8.33 -18.13
N LEU A 243 -11.69 7.26 -18.46
CA LEU A 243 -11.22 6.13 -19.24
C LEU A 243 -11.63 6.31 -20.71
N LYS A 244 -10.66 6.20 -21.59
CA LYS A 244 -10.87 6.13 -23.05
C LYS A 244 -10.31 4.82 -23.59
N LEU A 245 -11.10 4.10 -24.36
CA LEU A 245 -10.66 2.89 -25.07
C LEU A 245 -10.22 3.27 -26.48
N ALA A 246 -9.14 2.64 -26.98
CA ALA A 246 -8.67 2.87 -28.34
C ALA A 246 -9.76 2.51 -29.36
N GLY A 247 -9.95 3.39 -30.34
CA GLY A 247 -10.98 3.22 -31.36
C GLY A 247 -12.40 3.57 -30.92
N GLN A 248 -12.58 4.08 -29.70
CA GLN A 248 -13.86 4.61 -29.24
C GLN A 248 -13.77 6.12 -29.04
N ASP A 249 -14.79 6.86 -29.50
CA ASP A 249 -14.88 8.31 -29.31
C ASP A 249 -15.47 8.70 -27.95
N THR A 250 -16.00 7.73 -27.22
CA THR A 250 -16.62 7.95 -25.91
C THR A 250 -15.61 7.82 -24.79
N THR A 251 -15.66 8.77 -23.85
CA THR A 251 -14.94 8.70 -22.58
C THR A 251 -15.92 8.30 -21.47
N MET A 252 -15.49 7.43 -20.60
CA MET A 252 -16.28 6.96 -19.45
C MET A 252 -15.54 7.28 -18.16
N THR A 253 -16.18 7.97 -17.22
CA THR A 253 -15.59 8.15 -15.90
C THR A 253 -15.79 6.90 -15.07
N ILE A 254 -14.70 6.39 -14.51
CA ILE A 254 -14.68 5.18 -13.67
C ILE A 254 -14.08 5.48 -12.32
N ASN A 255 -14.42 4.63 -11.35
CA ASN A 255 -13.79 4.56 -10.04
C ASN A 255 -13.18 3.17 -9.87
N VAL A 256 -11.86 3.11 -9.71
CA VAL A 256 -11.12 1.90 -9.38
C VAL A 256 -10.78 1.94 -7.91
N ILE A 257 -11.32 1.00 -7.13
CA ILE A 257 -11.03 0.84 -5.71
C ILE A 257 -10.10 -0.35 -5.57
N ARG A 258 -8.97 -0.15 -4.92
CA ARG A 258 -7.99 -1.19 -4.62
C ARG A 258 -7.89 -1.38 -3.12
N SER A 259 -7.88 -2.63 -2.66
CA SER A 259 -7.62 -3.00 -1.27
C SER A 259 -6.66 -4.18 -1.23
N GLY A 260 -5.59 -4.05 -0.47
CA GLY A 260 -4.55 -5.07 -0.36
C GLY A 260 -4.21 -5.39 1.09
N VAL A 261 -3.82 -6.65 1.33
CA VAL A 261 -3.37 -7.16 2.63
C VAL A 261 -2.10 -7.96 2.44
N LEU A 262 -1.06 -7.59 3.16
CA LEU A 262 0.21 -8.31 3.27
C LEU A 262 0.32 -8.94 4.66
N GLU A 263 0.47 -10.26 4.72
CA GLU A 263 0.58 -10.98 6.00
C GLU A 263 1.62 -12.11 5.92
N PRO A 264 2.34 -12.40 7.02
CA PRO A 264 3.31 -13.49 7.04
C PRO A 264 2.65 -14.84 6.78
N VAL A 265 3.28 -15.67 5.96
CA VAL A 265 2.89 -17.08 5.81
C VAL A 265 3.46 -17.86 6.99
N THR A 266 2.58 -18.37 7.84
CA THR A 266 2.98 -19.28 8.93
C THR A 266 3.29 -20.64 8.34
N VAL A 267 4.55 -21.05 8.36
CA VAL A 267 4.91 -22.46 8.06
C VAL A 267 4.43 -23.30 9.24
N LYS A 268 3.41 -24.13 8.97
CA LYS A 268 2.92 -25.11 9.97
C LYS A 268 3.85 -26.31 10.03
#